data_9aad4339ca9a9a0377e0a850f5b4a794
#
_entry.id   9aad4339ca9a9a0377e0a850f5b4a794
#
_cell.length_a   1.000
_cell.length_b   1.000
_cell.length_c   1.000
_cell.angle_alpha   90.00
_cell.angle_beta   90.00
_cell.angle_gamma   90.00
#
_symmetry.space_group_name_H-M   'P 1'
#
loop_
_entity.id
_entity.type
_entity.pdbx_description
1 polymer ?
#
loop_
_entity_poly.entity_id
_entity_poly.type
_entity_poly.pdbx_seq_one_letter_code
_entity_poly.pdbx_strand_id
1 'polypeptide(L)'
;MRKLLTALPILTASLVAGGQTVERVPYLIYGGYSRSSNSFNGVPSSEKPLQGWDASAAFPDWHHLRFKIDVSGLTGTNLNAPQHALFIQGGAQYEREILKERVFVHALFGDVGLNRNWAANGGPGGTASFATVLGGGVDTPLSRHFAVRIEGDMLHTNTALIKSEKDPVPYRIPGLPQYFARLTAGVVWVPKIENARLRSPEEIAGQHQPVEQELAFEDEGSFGHFHIFAYTWWSTLQTGGIEYDRHSWGSFIGARMDYVAEVLPVIVLHQPTKTDVFGDNLSGTKRTTNPGAGISPIGLRLLWRDGAALKPYYSIKLGVVGFTKKALSNYASYQCFSMQQSVGMMIRLNRRWDLRAGVSDFHFSNAFMVPNNPGIDEMMYQGALVYHLKRGERN
;
A
#
# COMPACT_ATOMS: atom_id res chain seq x y z
N MET A 1 -24.22 -32.19 2.92
CA MET A 1 -23.34 -31.07 3.31
C MET A 1 -24.07 -29.76 2.95
N ARG A 2 -24.89 -29.29 3.83
CA ARG A 2 -25.64 -28.02 3.77
C ARG A 2 -25.68 -27.48 5.20
N LYS A 3 -25.54 -26.14 5.36
CA LYS A 3 -25.68 -25.34 6.59
C LYS A 3 -24.39 -25.11 7.38
N LEU A 4 -23.69 -24.03 6.99
CA LEU A 4 -22.91 -23.20 7.90
C LEU A 4 -22.75 -21.80 7.27
N LEU A 5 -23.87 -21.11 7.17
CA LEU A 5 -23.97 -19.70 6.80
C LEU A 5 -25.13 -19.11 7.60
N THR A 6 -24.88 -18.80 8.88
CA THR A 6 -25.80 -17.92 9.62
C THR A 6 -25.08 -17.29 10.79
N ALA A 7 -25.21 -15.96 10.83
CA ALA A 7 -25.11 -15.12 12.02
C ALA A 7 -23.74 -14.51 12.32
N LEU A 8 -23.40 -13.46 11.58
CA LEU A 8 -22.66 -12.34 12.17
C LEU A 8 -23.72 -11.38 12.73
N PRO A 9 -23.92 -11.26 14.05
CA PRO A 9 -24.79 -10.23 14.58
C PRO A 9 -24.12 -8.87 14.47
N ILE A 10 -24.72 -8.00 13.67
CA ILE A 10 -24.45 -6.57 13.67
C ILE A 10 -24.97 -6.03 15.02
N LEU A 11 -24.08 -5.87 15.98
CA LEU A 11 -24.40 -5.16 17.21
C LEU A 11 -24.36 -3.65 16.92
N THR A 12 -25.50 -3.09 16.53
CA THR A 12 -25.73 -1.65 16.55
C THR A 12 -26.04 -1.25 18.01
N ALA A 13 -25.01 -0.94 18.75
CA ALA A 13 -25.16 -0.25 20.03
C ALA A 13 -25.35 1.24 19.76
N SER A 14 -26.58 1.70 19.78
CA SER A 14 -26.91 3.14 19.83
C SER A 14 -26.56 3.66 21.23
N LEU A 15 -25.37 4.24 21.36
CA LEU A 15 -24.98 4.98 22.57
C LEU A 15 -25.51 6.41 22.44
N VAL A 16 -26.51 6.74 23.26
CA VAL A 16 -26.92 8.11 23.53
C VAL A 16 -25.77 8.80 24.26
N ALA A 17 -25.06 9.65 23.55
CA ALA A 17 -23.91 10.36 24.10
C ALA A 17 -24.27 11.80 24.43
N GLY A 18 -24.48 12.08 25.69
CA GLY A 18 -24.39 13.46 26.20
C GLY A 18 -22.92 13.87 26.28
N GLY A 19 -22.58 14.94 25.57
CA GLY A 19 -21.43 15.81 25.79
C GLY A 19 -20.03 15.24 26.09
N GLN A 20 -19.73 13.99 25.75
CA GLN A 20 -18.41 13.39 25.98
C GLN A 20 -17.40 13.85 24.91
N THR A 21 -16.23 14.26 25.36
CA THR A 21 -15.07 14.46 24.48
C THR A 21 -14.43 13.13 24.18
N VAL A 22 -14.28 12.80 22.90
CA VAL A 22 -13.52 11.64 22.45
C VAL A 22 -12.11 12.10 22.09
N GLU A 23 -11.10 11.47 22.68
CA GLU A 23 -9.72 11.65 22.26
C GLU A 23 -9.53 10.99 20.88
N ARG A 24 -9.12 11.79 19.88
CA ARG A 24 -8.72 11.28 18.58
C ARG A 24 -7.21 11.21 18.54
N VAL A 25 -6.71 10.05 18.15
CA VAL A 25 -5.29 9.79 17.95
C VAL A 25 -5.03 9.74 16.45
N PRO A 26 -4.55 10.85 15.84
CA PRO A 26 -4.38 10.90 14.39
C PRO A 26 -3.28 9.97 13.89
N TYR A 27 -2.20 9.80 14.65
CA TYR A 27 -1.06 8.98 14.24
C TYR A 27 -0.61 8.09 15.37
N LEU A 28 -0.18 6.88 15.02
CA LEU A 28 0.51 5.95 15.90
C LEU A 28 1.86 5.62 15.28
N ILE A 29 2.93 5.76 16.05
CA ILE A 29 4.27 5.35 15.64
C ILE A 29 4.71 4.25 16.59
N TYR A 30 5.09 3.12 16.06
CA TYR A 30 5.52 1.95 16.83
C TYR A 30 6.97 1.62 16.52
N GLY A 31 7.69 1.17 17.53
CA GLY A 31 9.01 0.57 17.42
C GLY A 31 9.21 -0.52 18.45
N GLY A 32 9.75 -1.65 18.06
CA GLY A 32 9.89 -2.77 18.95
C GLY A 32 10.84 -3.86 18.47
N TYR A 33 10.94 -4.88 19.31
CA TYR A 33 11.65 -6.11 19.05
C TYR A 33 10.72 -7.12 18.39
N SER A 34 11.26 -7.87 17.43
CA SER A 34 10.53 -8.85 16.66
C SER A 34 11.25 -10.21 16.66
N ARG A 35 10.48 -11.30 16.70
CA ARG A 35 10.99 -12.67 16.62
C ARG A 35 10.06 -13.53 15.79
N SER A 36 10.61 -14.27 14.81
CA SER A 36 9.86 -15.25 14.03
C SER A 36 9.88 -16.63 14.66
N SER A 37 8.90 -17.46 14.32
CA SER A 37 8.88 -18.87 14.77
C SER A 37 9.95 -19.71 14.10
N ASN A 38 10.29 -19.40 12.84
CA ASN A 38 11.16 -20.19 12.00
C ASN A 38 12.16 -19.31 11.26
N SER A 39 13.19 -19.95 10.72
CA SER A 39 14.09 -19.38 9.71
C SER A 39 13.59 -19.69 8.29
N PHE A 40 14.18 -19.05 7.28
CA PHE A 40 13.79 -19.21 5.88
C PHE A 40 14.46 -20.41 5.17
N ASN A 41 15.19 -21.27 5.85
CA ASN A 41 16.02 -22.30 5.19
C ASN A 41 15.36 -23.65 5.00
N GLY A 42 14.14 -23.87 5.43
CA GLY A 42 13.35 -25.05 5.10
C GLY A 42 13.90 -26.42 5.53
N VAL A 43 14.91 -26.46 6.41
CA VAL A 43 15.37 -27.69 7.02
C VAL A 43 14.81 -27.77 8.44
N PRO A 44 13.73 -28.51 8.69
CA PRO A 44 13.01 -28.48 9.97
C PRO A 44 13.87 -28.73 11.21
N SER A 45 14.89 -29.56 11.09
CA SER A 45 15.75 -29.92 12.22
C SER A 45 16.82 -28.86 12.59
N SER A 46 17.01 -27.84 11.75
CA SER A 46 18.00 -26.79 11.95
C SER A 46 17.42 -25.38 12.01
N GLU A 47 16.10 -25.28 11.97
CA GLU A 47 15.42 -23.99 11.97
C GLU A 47 15.58 -23.29 13.31
N LYS A 48 16.33 -22.18 13.29
CA LYS A 48 16.41 -21.26 14.42
C LYS A 48 15.54 -20.06 14.15
N PRO A 49 14.81 -19.56 15.17
CA PRO A 49 14.06 -18.32 15.04
C PRO A 49 14.95 -17.17 14.59
N LEU A 50 14.47 -16.35 13.68
CA LEU A 50 15.09 -15.06 13.38
C LEU A 50 14.59 -14.02 14.41
N GLN A 51 15.42 -13.02 14.67
CA GLN A 51 15.10 -11.94 15.59
C GLN A 51 15.55 -10.60 15.03
N GLY A 52 14.94 -9.53 15.49
CA GLY A 52 15.30 -8.22 15.00
C GLY A 52 14.37 -7.12 15.50
N TRP A 53 14.02 -6.23 14.63
CA TRP A 53 13.23 -5.04 14.93
C TRP A 53 12.00 -4.95 14.04
N ASP A 54 11.04 -4.19 14.53
CA ASP A 54 9.82 -3.84 13.81
C ASP A 54 9.51 -2.37 14.07
N ALA A 55 9.13 -1.64 13.03
CA ALA A 55 8.70 -0.26 13.12
C ALA A 55 7.50 -0.03 12.21
N SER A 56 6.47 0.63 12.73
CA SER A 56 5.31 0.93 11.93
C SER A 56 4.72 2.31 12.22
N ALA A 57 4.02 2.84 11.22
CA ALA A 57 3.21 4.03 11.34
C ALA A 57 1.77 3.71 10.91
N ALA A 58 0.79 4.06 11.77
CA ALA A 58 -0.63 3.97 11.45
C ALA A 58 -1.22 5.37 11.33
N PHE A 59 -1.85 5.64 10.19
CA PHE A 59 -2.38 6.92 9.80
C PHE A 59 -3.81 7.12 10.31
N PRO A 60 -4.39 8.33 10.15
CA PRO A 60 -5.63 8.71 10.80
C PRO A 60 -6.79 7.72 10.65
N ASP A 61 -7.53 7.58 11.73
CA ASP A 61 -8.70 6.73 11.84
C ASP A 61 -9.87 7.21 10.97
N TRP A 62 -10.41 6.29 10.15
CA TRP A 62 -11.68 6.44 9.49
C TRP A 62 -12.60 5.28 9.94
N HIS A 63 -13.54 5.57 10.85
CA HIS A 63 -14.45 4.55 11.39
C HIS A 63 -13.72 3.33 11.98
N HIS A 64 -12.68 3.56 12.80
CA HIS A 64 -11.81 2.53 13.38
C HIS A 64 -10.86 1.83 12.39
N LEU A 65 -10.84 2.26 11.14
CA LEU A 65 -9.94 1.74 10.11
C LEU A 65 -8.78 2.71 9.90
N ARG A 66 -7.55 2.21 9.98
CA ARG A 66 -6.32 2.95 9.70
C ARG A 66 -5.59 2.34 8.53
N PHE A 67 -4.81 3.15 7.85
CA PHE A 67 -3.77 2.65 6.97
C PHE A 67 -2.49 2.48 7.79
N LYS A 68 -1.90 1.27 7.79
CA LYS A 68 -0.63 0.94 8.47
C LYS A 68 0.46 0.73 7.43
N ILE A 69 1.63 1.34 7.65
CA ILE A 69 2.89 1.00 6.98
C ILE A 69 3.76 0.31 8.03
N ASP A 70 4.36 -0.81 7.64
CA ASP A 70 5.17 -1.66 8.51
C ASP A 70 6.49 -1.98 7.82
N VAL A 71 7.58 -1.81 8.54
CA VAL A 71 8.93 -2.17 8.10
C VAL A 71 9.60 -2.95 9.20
N SER A 72 9.99 -4.19 8.90
CA SER A 72 10.66 -5.03 9.89
C SER A 72 11.88 -5.74 9.34
N GLY A 73 12.94 -5.77 10.14
CA GLY A 73 14.19 -6.45 9.84
C GLY A 73 14.40 -7.63 10.77
N LEU A 74 14.58 -8.83 10.19
CA LEU A 74 14.87 -10.05 10.95
C LEU A 74 16.24 -10.59 10.56
N THR A 75 17.02 -11.01 11.55
CA THR A 75 18.35 -11.60 11.35
C THR A 75 18.53 -12.84 12.17
N GLY A 76 19.41 -13.71 11.72
CA GLY A 76 19.80 -14.92 12.42
C GLY A 76 20.89 -15.68 11.69
N THR A 77 21.26 -16.81 12.22
CA THR A 77 22.23 -17.72 11.59
C THR A 77 21.61 -19.09 11.48
N ASN A 78 21.60 -19.64 10.30
CA ASN A 78 21.15 -21.00 10.06
C ASN A 78 22.18 -21.74 9.22
N LEU A 79 22.48 -23.01 9.57
CA LEU A 79 23.49 -23.82 8.92
C LEU A 79 24.85 -23.08 8.72
N ASN A 80 25.25 -22.28 9.72
CA ASN A 80 26.44 -21.44 9.71
C ASN A 80 26.46 -20.31 8.67
N ALA A 81 25.33 -20.03 8.02
CA ALA A 81 25.17 -18.90 7.12
C ALA A 81 24.29 -17.80 7.76
N PRO A 82 24.68 -16.53 7.68
CA PRO A 82 23.85 -15.44 8.13
C PRO A 82 22.61 -15.31 7.26
N GLN A 83 21.47 -15.03 7.90
CA GLN A 83 20.21 -14.75 7.23
C GLN A 83 19.72 -13.37 7.61
N HIS A 84 19.28 -12.63 6.62
CA HIS A 84 18.69 -11.32 6.78
C HIS A 84 17.41 -11.25 5.96
N ALA A 85 16.34 -10.82 6.58
CA ALA A 85 15.08 -10.53 5.91
C ALA A 85 14.65 -9.11 6.22
N LEU A 86 14.25 -8.36 5.20
CA LEU A 86 13.64 -7.06 5.35
C LEU A 86 12.24 -7.11 4.72
N PHE A 87 11.24 -6.79 5.51
CA PHE A 87 9.85 -6.67 5.09
C PHE A 87 9.50 -5.20 4.95
N ILE A 88 8.79 -4.84 3.89
CA ILE A 88 8.20 -3.53 3.68
C ILE A 88 6.76 -3.76 3.24
N GLN A 89 5.82 -3.36 4.08
CA GLN A 89 4.42 -3.74 3.91
C GLN A 89 3.49 -2.57 4.21
N GLY A 90 2.33 -2.57 3.59
CA GLY A 90 1.27 -1.61 3.85
C GLY A 90 -0.10 -2.26 3.79
N GLY A 91 -1.06 -1.70 4.51
CA GLY A 91 -2.41 -2.24 4.47
C GLY A 91 -3.33 -1.65 5.52
N ALA A 92 -4.43 -2.34 5.76
CA ALA A 92 -5.48 -1.90 6.66
C ALA A 92 -5.28 -2.45 8.07
N GLN A 93 -5.49 -1.60 9.06
CA GLN A 93 -5.60 -1.96 10.48
C GLN A 93 -6.97 -1.50 10.98
N TYR A 94 -7.72 -2.43 11.54
CA TYR A 94 -8.96 -2.14 12.27
C TYR A 94 -8.70 -2.18 13.76
N GLU A 95 -9.15 -1.17 14.50
CA GLU A 95 -8.91 -1.07 15.93
C GLU A 95 -10.18 -0.75 16.72
N ARG A 96 -10.22 -1.21 17.98
CA ARG A 96 -11.26 -0.89 18.93
C ARG A 96 -10.66 -0.72 20.34
N GLU A 97 -11.23 0.18 21.10
CA GLU A 97 -10.94 0.30 22.52
C GLU A 97 -11.85 -0.65 23.31
N ILE A 98 -11.24 -1.54 24.08
CA ILE A 98 -11.89 -2.52 24.94
C ILE A 98 -11.24 -2.43 26.31
N LEU A 99 -11.98 -2.07 27.37
CA LEU A 99 -11.47 -1.97 28.75
C LEU A 99 -10.21 -1.07 28.89
N LYS A 100 -10.13 0.03 28.15
CA LYS A 100 -9.00 0.96 28.04
C LYS A 100 -7.80 0.45 27.25
N GLU A 101 -7.82 -0.80 26.79
CA GLU A 101 -6.82 -1.35 25.87
C GLU A 101 -7.25 -1.06 24.43
N ARG A 102 -6.30 -0.73 23.55
CA ARG A 102 -6.56 -0.66 22.12
C ARG A 102 -6.25 -2.00 21.50
N VAL A 103 -7.29 -2.74 21.15
CA VAL A 103 -7.17 -4.02 20.44
C VAL A 103 -7.27 -3.76 18.94
N PHE A 104 -6.40 -4.39 18.16
CA PHE A 104 -6.40 -4.22 16.70
C PHE A 104 -6.16 -5.54 15.98
N VAL A 105 -6.62 -5.56 14.72
CA VAL A 105 -6.28 -6.58 13.73
C VAL A 105 -5.84 -5.88 12.46
N HIS A 106 -4.94 -6.51 11.69
CA HIS A 106 -4.48 -5.93 10.44
C HIS A 106 -4.27 -6.98 9.34
N ALA A 107 -4.35 -6.50 8.09
CA ALA A 107 -3.97 -7.22 6.90
C ALA A 107 -3.01 -6.34 6.10
N LEU A 108 -1.76 -6.80 5.94
CA LEU A 108 -0.71 -6.06 5.26
C LEU A 108 -0.20 -6.84 4.05
N PHE A 109 0.24 -6.11 3.04
CA PHE A 109 0.77 -6.63 1.79
C PHE A 109 2.05 -5.88 1.45
N GLY A 110 3.01 -6.56 0.83
CA GLY A 110 4.24 -5.93 0.42
C GLY A 110 5.30 -6.95 0.04
N ASP A 111 6.55 -6.53 0.14
CA ASP A 111 7.69 -7.33 -0.25
C ASP A 111 8.53 -7.76 0.94
N VAL A 112 9.17 -8.92 0.79
CA VAL A 112 10.29 -9.36 1.62
C VAL A 112 11.53 -9.55 0.76
N GLY A 113 12.62 -8.91 1.16
CA GLY A 113 13.95 -9.16 0.61
C GLY A 113 14.76 -10.07 1.54
N LEU A 114 15.24 -11.20 1.02
CA LEU A 114 16.11 -12.12 1.75
C LEU A 114 17.55 -11.94 1.32
N ASN A 115 18.47 -11.81 2.28
CA ASN A 115 19.90 -11.69 2.06
C ASN A 115 20.27 -10.62 1.01
N ARG A 116 19.40 -9.64 0.82
CA ARG A 116 19.57 -8.60 -0.18
C ARG A 116 20.41 -7.47 0.40
N ASN A 117 21.49 -7.15 -0.27
CA ASN A 117 22.21 -5.91 0.00
C ASN A 117 21.53 -4.79 -0.81
N TRP A 118 20.67 -4.00 -0.16
CA TRP A 118 19.96 -2.90 -0.77
C TRP A 118 20.87 -1.78 -1.31
N ALA A 119 22.11 -1.74 -0.83
CA ALA A 119 23.11 -0.77 -1.26
C ALA A 119 23.91 -1.22 -2.49
N ALA A 120 23.85 -2.49 -2.86
CA ALA A 120 24.55 -3.04 -4.01
C ALA A 120 23.52 -3.67 -4.95
N ASN A 121 23.35 -3.09 -6.12
CA ASN A 121 22.52 -3.61 -7.20
C ASN A 121 22.65 -5.13 -7.34
N GLY A 122 21.71 -5.88 -6.77
CA GLY A 122 21.52 -7.29 -7.04
C GLY A 122 22.74 -8.19 -6.88
N GLY A 123 23.43 -8.15 -5.73
CA GLY A 123 24.51 -9.10 -5.44
C GLY A 123 24.03 -10.55 -5.56
N PRO A 124 24.87 -11.48 -6.01
CA PRO A 124 24.50 -12.88 -6.16
C PRO A 124 24.05 -13.46 -4.83
N GLY A 125 22.82 -13.96 -4.74
CA GLY A 125 22.26 -14.65 -3.60
C GLY A 125 21.09 -14.00 -2.86
N GLY A 126 20.65 -12.80 -3.25
CA GLY A 126 19.45 -12.19 -2.68
C GLY A 126 18.19 -12.60 -3.44
N THR A 127 17.12 -12.95 -2.71
CA THR A 127 15.79 -13.19 -3.28
C THR A 127 14.83 -12.16 -2.76
N ALA A 128 13.87 -11.74 -3.59
CA ALA A 128 12.72 -10.97 -3.17
C ALA A 128 11.45 -11.76 -3.41
N SER A 129 10.44 -11.53 -2.60
CA SER A 129 9.18 -12.26 -2.69
C SER A 129 8.05 -11.38 -2.20
N PHE A 130 6.87 -11.59 -2.77
CA PHE A 130 5.66 -11.04 -2.21
C PHE A 130 5.40 -11.63 -0.82
N ALA A 131 4.99 -10.77 0.12
CA ALA A 131 4.65 -11.14 1.47
C ALA A 131 3.26 -10.61 1.86
N THR A 132 2.51 -11.41 2.57
CA THR A 132 1.27 -11.00 3.21
C THR A 132 1.35 -11.25 4.70
N VAL A 133 0.73 -10.37 5.48
CA VAL A 133 0.65 -10.48 6.93
C VAL A 133 -0.79 -10.35 7.36
N LEU A 134 -1.23 -11.32 8.14
CA LEU A 134 -2.49 -11.25 8.88
C LEU A 134 -2.14 -11.33 10.36
N GLY A 135 -2.51 -10.32 11.11
CA GLY A 135 -2.14 -10.27 12.50
C GLY A 135 -3.04 -9.37 13.35
N GLY A 136 -2.60 -9.19 14.56
CA GLY A 136 -3.28 -8.32 15.50
C GLY A 136 -2.57 -8.24 16.83
N GLY A 137 -3.03 -7.35 17.67
CA GLY A 137 -2.37 -7.11 18.94
C GLY A 137 -3.17 -6.22 19.87
N VAL A 138 -2.48 -5.84 20.93
CA VAL A 138 -3.03 -5.00 21.98
C VAL A 138 -2.02 -3.91 22.34
N ASP A 139 -2.50 -2.68 22.43
CA ASP A 139 -1.77 -1.54 22.97
C ASP A 139 -2.29 -1.24 24.37
N THR A 140 -1.44 -1.43 25.38
CA THR A 140 -1.70 -1.10 26.77
C THR A 140 -1.19 0.30 27.08
N PRO A 141 -2.04 1.29 27.37
CA PRO A 141 -1.59 2.65 27.60
C PRO A 141 -0.77 2.76 28.90
N LEU A 142 0.44 3.33 28.80
CA LEU A 142 1.29 3.67 29.96
C LEU A 142 1.09 5.13 30.36
N SER A 143 0.85 5.99 29.39
CA SER A 143 0.61 7.41 29.58
C SER A 143 -0.23 7.95 28.42
N ARG A 144 -0.48 9.26 28.45
CA ARG A 144 -1.22 9.92 27.36
C ARG A 144 -0.55 9.80 25.99
N HIS A 145 0.79 9.70 25.96
CA HIS A 145 1.57 9.66 24.72
C HIS A 145 2.27 8.33 24.47
N PHE A 146 2.23 7.38 25.38
CA PHE A 146 2.94 6.12 25.25
C PHE A 146 2.06 4.93 25.62
N ALA A 147 2.18 3.86 24.85
CA ALA A 147 1.61 2.55 25.15
C ALA A 147 2.64 1.44 24.91
N VAL A 148 2.47 0.31 25.55
CA VAL A 148 3.19 -0.93 25.23
C VAL A 148 2.33 -1.71 24.24
N ARG A 149 2.94 -2.20 23.18
CA ARG A 149 2.31 -3.07 22.18
C ARG A 149 2.86 -4.49 22.29
N ILE A 150 1.94 -5.44 22.21
CA ILE A 150 2.24 -6.85 21.89
C ILE A 150 1.42 -7.19 20.65
N GLU A 151 2.08 -7.71 19.62
CA GLU A 151 1.48 -8.00 18.33
C GLU A 151 1.92 -9.39 17.86
N GLY A 152 0.99 -10.17 17.32
CA GLY A 152 1.25 -11.50 16.77
C GLY A 152 0.75 -11.58 15.33
N ASP A 153 1.60 -12.09 14.44
CA ASP A 153 1.37 -12.13 13.01
C ASP A 153 1.55 -13.52 12.44
N MET A 154 0.76 -13.83 11.45
CA MET A 154 1.00 -14.91 10.51
C MET A 154 1.47 -14.31 9.19
N LEU A 155 2.68 -14.63 8.79
CA LEU A 155 3.28 -14.18 7.54
C LEU A 155 3.21 -15.29 6.51
N HIS A 156 2.87 -14.91 5.28
CA HIS A 156 2.98 -15.76 4.11
C HIS A 156 3.96 -15.14 3.11
N THR A 157 4.88 -15.95 2.58
CA THR A 157 5.85 -15.52 1.57
C THR A 157 6.01 -16.57 0.48
N ASN A 158 6.45 -16.15 -0.69
CA ASN A 158 6.82 -17.03 -1.80
C ASN A 158 8.34 -17.25 -1.88
N THR A 159 9.07 -17.03 -0.79
CA THR A 159 10.54 -17.16 -0.73
C THR A 159 11.06 -18.56 -1.07
N ALA A 160 10.18 -19.55 -1.09
CA ALA A 160 10.50 -20.91 -1.55
C ALA A 160 10.82 -21.01 -3.05
N LEU A 161 10.60 -19.94 -3.81
CA LEU A 161 10.79 -19.93 -5.24
C LEU A 161 12.14 -19.29 -5.57
N ILE A 162 13.13 -20.12 -5.91
CA ILE A 162 14.44 -19.63 -6.35
C ILE A 162 14.50 -19.58 -7.87
N LYS A 163 15.03 -18.47 -8.35
CA LYS A 163 15.40 -18.26 -9.73
C LYS A 163 16.94 -18.22 -9.82
N SER A 164 17.52 -19.08 -10.60
CA SER A 164 18.91 -18.97 -11.02
C SER A 164 18.98 -18.11 -12.29
N GLU A 165 19.98 -17.25 -12.40
CA GLU A 165 20.25 -16.49 -13.64
C GLU A 165 20.47 -17.41 -14.86
N LYS A 166 20.91 -18.65 -14.61
CA LYS A 166 21.17 -19.64 -15.65
C LYS A 166 19.97 -20.51 -15.98
N ASP A 167 18.91 -20.48 -15.17
CA ASP A 167 17.77 -21.37 -15.31
C ASP A 167 16.50 -20.53 -15.57
N PRO A 168 15.94 -20.56 -16.78
CA PRO A 168 14.76 -19.75 -17.12
C PRO A 168 13.49 -20.20 -16.40
N VAL A 169 13.47 -21.43 -15.89
CA VAL A 169 12.32 -21.96 -15.16
C VAL A 169 12.61 -21.91 -13.67
N PRO A 170 11.91 -21.06 -12.92
CA PRO A 170 12.04 -21.02 -11.48
C PRO A 170 11.59 -22.35 -10.89
N TYR A 171 12.36 -22.87 -9.98
CA TYR A 171 12.02 -24.09 -9.25
C TYR A 171 11.73 -23.78 -7.79
N ARG A 172 10.83 -24.56 -7.24
CA ARG A 172 10.49 -24.49 -5.83
C ARG A 172 11.51 -25.30 -5.03
N ILE A 173 12.08 -24.70 -4.00
CA ILE A 173 12.87 -25.45 -3.03
C ILE A 173 11.90 -26.24 -2.14
N PRO A 174 11.93 -27.58 -2.14
CA PRO A 174 11.11 -28.37 -1.26
C PRO A 174 11.43 -28.05 0.21
N GLY A 175 10.38 -27.90 1.03
CA GLY A 175 10.53 -27.75 2.48
C GLY A 175 10.73 -26.33 3.01
N LEU A 176 10.86 -25.31 2.16
CA LEU A 176 10.85 -23.94 2.67
C LEU A 176 9.45 -23.56 3.18
N PRO A 177 9.33 -23.08 4.42
CA PRO A 177 8.05 -22.65 4.96
C PRO A 177 7.55 -21.44 4.18
N GLN A 178 6.31 -21.53 3.72
CA GLN A 178 5.61 -20.39 3.13
C GLN A 178 4.88 -19.57 4.20
N TYR A 179 4.68 -20.17 5.37
CA TYR A 179 3.98 -19.58 6.48
C TYR A 179 4.84 -19.66 7.73
N PHE A 180 4.91 -18.58 8.47
CA PHE A 180 5.56 -18.54 9.77
C PHE A 180 4.92 -17.48 10.67
N ALA A 181 5.00 -17.71 11.97
CA ALA A 181 4.51 -16.75 12.95
C ALA A 181 5.60 -15.75 13.32
N ARG A 182 5.19 -14.51 13.59
CA ARG A 182 6.03 -13.45 14.14
C ARG A 182 5.37 -12.93 15.42
N LEU A 183 6.17 -12.71 16.45
CA LEU A 183 5.76 -12.03 17.66
C LEU A 183 6.58 -10.76 17.80
N THR A 184 5.92 -9.64 18.06
CA THR A 184 6.58 -8.36 18.31
C THR A 184 6.15 -7.77 19.64
N ALA A 185 7.07 -7.07 20.29
CA ALA A 185 6.80 -6.32 21.50
C ALA A 185 7.58 -5.01 21.49
N GLY A 186 6.95 -3.91 21.88
CA GLY A 186 7.60 -2.61 21.85
C GLY A 186 6.73 -1.47 22.36
N VAL A 187 7.07 -0.27 21.93
CA VAL A 187 6.45 0.97 22.39
C VAL A 187 5.74 1.66 21.24
N VAL A 188 4.52 2.08 21.50
CA VAL A 188 3.74 2.98 20.64
C VAL A 188 3.88 4.38 21.17
N TRP A 189 4.23 5.31 20.30
CA TRP A 189 4.22 6.73 20.56
C TRP A 189 3.04 7.40 19.83
N VAL A 190 2.32 8.23 20.59
CA VAL A 190 1.20 9.04 20.11
C VAL A 190 1.64 10.50 20.09
N PRO A 191 2.14 11.03 18.97
CA PRO A 191 2.74 12.36 18.92
C PRO A 191 1.73 13.50 19.12
N LYS A 192 0.48 13.27 18.75
CA LYS A 192 -0.59 14.25 18.86
C LYS A 192 -1.89 13.61 19.33
N ILE A 193 -2.53 14.23 20.29
CA ILE A 193 -3.86 13.86 20.75
C ILE A 193 -4.79 15.04 20.50
N GLU A 194 -5.85 14.80 19.76
CA GLU A 194 -6.88 15.80 19.50
C GLU A 194 -8.12 15.49 20.35
N ASN A 195 -8.52 16.44 21.18
CA ASN A 195 -9.79 16.36 21.89
C ASN A 195 -10.90 16.76 20.90
N ALA A 196 -11.59 15.80 20.36
CA ALA A 196 -12.79 16.04 19.58
C ALA A 196 -13.99 15.98 20.50
N ARG A 197 -14.71 17.10 20.63
CA ARG A 197 -16.03 17.09 21.27
C ARG A 197 -16.95 16.22 20.42
N LEU A 198 -17.57 15.21 21.03
CA LEU A 198 -18.67 14.52 20.38
C LEU A 198 -19.80 15.53 20.18
N ARG A 199 -20.08 15.83 18.93
CA ARG A 199 -21.20 16.69 18.58
C ARG A 199 -22.49 15.95 18.85
N SER A 200 -23.49 16.66 19.40
CA SER A 200 -24.82 16.06 19.55
C SER A 200 -25.40 15.67 18.18
N PRO A 201 -26.31 14.70 18.10
CA PRO A 201 -27.01 14.38 16.87
C PRO A 201 -27.64 15.61 16.19
N GLU A 202 -28.08 16.58 16.98
CA GLU A 202 -28.67 17.86 16.50
C GLU A 202 -27.61 18.79 15.93
N GLU A 203 -26.41 18.86 16.56
CA GLU A 203 -25.26 19.59 16.01
C GLU A 203 -24.72 18.92 14.75
N ILE A 204 -24.80 17.58 14.65
CA ILE A 204 -24.43 16.84 13.45
C ILE A 204 -25.44 17.07 12.33
N ALA A 205 -26.73 17.09 12.64
CA ALA A 205 -27.79 17.34 11.67
C ALA A 205 -27.78 18.79 11.16
N GLY A 206 -27.42 19.77 12.02
CA GLY A 206 -27.30 21.18 11.66
C GLY A 206 -26.00 21.60 10.98
N GLN A 207 -24.97 20.77 11.05
CA GLN A 207 -23.62 21.07 10.53
C GLN A 207 -23.16 20.13 9.42
N HIS A 208 -24.05 19.63 8.60
CA HIS A 208 -23.64 19.00 7.35
C HIS A 208 -23.02 20.06 6.42
N GLN A 209 -21.85 20.57 6.79
CA GLN A 209 -20.99 21.16 5.78
C GLN A 209 -20.67 20.05 4.79
N PRO A 210 -21.05 20.19 3.53
CA PRO A 210 -20.81 19.16 2.54
C PRO A 210 -19.29 18.93 2.47
N VAL A 211 -18.85 17.73 2.78
CA VAL A 211 -17.48 17.31 2.57
C VAL A 211 -17.17 17.49 1.10
N GLU A 212 -16.07 18.17 0.80
CA GLU A 212 -15.65 18.40 -0.58
C GLU A 212 -15.39 17.04 -1.25
N GLN A 213 -16.04 16.84 -2.39
CA GLN A 213 -15.96 15.61 -3.18
C GLN A 213 -15.77 15.99 -4.65
N GLU A 214 -14.86 15.29 -5.31
CA GLU A 214 -14.49 15.54 -6.68
C GLU A 214 -14.48 14.24 -7.47
N LEU A 215 -14.80 14.35 -8.77
CA LEU A 215 -14.57 13.29 -9.75
C LEU A 215 -13.61 13.84 -10.80
N ALA A 216 -12.52 13.14 -11.06
CA ALA A 216 -11.58 13.47 -12.11
C ALA A 216 -11.68 12.44 -13.23
N PHE A 217 -11.73 12.93 -14.47
CA PHE A 217 -11.62 12.12 -15.69
C PHE A 217 -10.20 12.29 -16.18
N GLU A 218 -9.42 11.20 -16.10
CA GLU A 218 -7.97 11.21 -16.33
C GLU A 218 -7.60 10.54 -17.64
N ASP A 219 -6.57 11.09 -18.26
CA ASP A 219 -5.84 10.49 -19.37
C ASP A 219 -4.34 10.69 -19.12
N GLU A 220 -3.57 9.60 -19.25
CA GLU A 220 -2.14 9.60 -19.04
C GLU A 220 -1.41 8.84 -20.12
N GLY A 221 -0.23 9.31 -20.47
CA GLY A 221 0.61 8.68 -21.49
C GLY A 221 2.08 8.75 -21.18
N SER A 222 2.79 7.64 -21.41
CA SER A 222 4.23 7.55 -21.20
C SER A 222 5.00 8.50 -22.10
N PHE A 223 6.01 9.17 -21.55
CA PHE A 223 7.01 9.92 -22.30
C PHE A 223 8.45 9.51 -21.98
N GLY A 224 8.63 8.62 -20.99
CA GLY A 224 9.94 8.15 -20.56
C GLY A 224 9.85 7.07 -19.51
N HIS A 225 10.99 6.64 -19.04
CA HIS A 225 11.12 5.65 -17.99
C HIS A 225 11.87 6.23 -16.81
N PHE A 226 11.50 5.77 -15.62
CA PHE A 226 12.20 6.06 -14.41
C PHE A 226 12.70 4.74 -13.79
N HIS A 227 13.80 4.74 -13.09
CA HIS A 227 14.36 3.53 -12.48
C HIS A 227 14.37 3.65 -10.97
N ILE A 228 13.18 3.72 -10.36
CA ILE A 228 13.05 3.70 -8.90
C ILE A 228 12.95 2.26 -8.41
N PHE A 229 12.02 1.49 -8.98
CA PHE A 229 11.68 0.15 -8.51
C PHE A 229 11.90 -0.94 -9.56
N ALA A 230 11.95 -0.57 -10.84
CA ALA A 230 12.02 -1.51 -11.96
C ALA A 230 13.09 -1.14 -12.97
N TYR A 231 13.47 -2.12 -13.79
CA TYR A 231 14.51 -2.00 -14.82
C TYR A 231 14.01 -2.27 -16.24
N THR A 232 12.73 -2.58 -16.41
CA THR A 232 12.16 -2.86 -17.73
C THR A 232 11.88 -1.57 -18.45
N TRP A 233 12.51 -1.39 -19.59
CA TRP A 233 12.43 -0.18 -20.39
C TRP A 233 12.07 -0.53 -21.80
N TRP A 234 11.42 -0.21 -22.56
CA TRP A 234 11.01 -0.51 -23.94
C TRP A 234 9.51 -0.78 -24.06
N SER A 235 8.82 -0.63 -23.00
CA SER A 235 7.38 -0.62 -22.99
C SER A 235 6.90 0.82 -22.98
N THR A 236 5.65 1.05 -23.34
CA THR A 236 4.96 2.32 -23.13
C THR A 236 3.58 2.04 -22.60
N LEU A 237 3.10 2.91 -21.75
CA LEU A 237 1.82 2.78 -21.08
C LEU A 237 0.92 3.96 -21.39
N GLN A 238 -0.36 3.68 -21.63
CA GLN A 238 -1.43 4.68 -21.68
C GLN A 238 -2.52 4.22 -20.75
N THR A 239 -3.08 5.14 -19.97
CA THR A 239 -4.19 4.86 -19.06
C THR A 239 -5.29 5.90 -19.22
N GLY A 240 -6.52 5.46 -19.07
CA GLY A 240 -7.67 6.34 -19.00
C GLY A 240 -8.56 5.90 -17.86
N GLY A 241 -8.96 6.83 -17.00
CA GLY A 241 -9.62 6.49 -15.75
C GLY A 241 -10.56 7.54 -15.17
N ILE A 242 -11.18 7.13 -14.09
CA ILE A 242 -12.02 7.98 -13.25
C ILE A 242 -11.50 7.89 -11.83
N GLU A 243 -11.11 9.03 -11.29
CA GLU A 243 -10.65 9.16 -9.92
C GLU A 243 -11.72 9.86 -9.08
N TYR A 244 -11.95 9.36 -7.89
CA TYR A 244 -12.80 9.96 -6.87
C TYR A 244 -11.94 10.48 -5.73
N ASP A 245 -12.03 11.76 -5.45
CA ASP A 245 -11.34 12.43 -4.36
C ASP A 245 -12.34 12.86 -3.28
N ARG A 246 -11.97 12.66 -2.02
CA ARG A 246 -12.76 13.10 -0.88
C ARG A 246 -11.88 13.69 0.20
N HIS A 247 -12.20 14.89 0.66
CA HIS A 247 -11.54 15.48 1.82
C HIS A 247 -11.86 14.67 3.09
N SER A 248 -10.87 13.94 3.62
CA SER A 248 -11.10 12.94 4.66
C SER A 248 -10.27 13.12 5.93
N TRP A 249 -9.05 13.68 5.84
CA TRP A 249 -8.07 13.59 6.92
C TRP A 249 -7.50 14.92 7.43
N GLY A 250 -8.20 16.04 7.20
CA GLY A 250 -7.73 17.34 7.67
C GLY A 250 -6.56 17.88 6.86
N SER A 251 -5.46 18.26 7.49
CA SER A 251 -4.30 18.87 6.82
C SER A 251 -2.98 18.31 7.31
N PHE A 252 -2.00 18.24 6.41
CA PHE A 252 -0.63 17.85 6.70
C PHE A 252 0.35 18.77 5.95
N ILE A 253 1.32 19.35 6.65
CA ILE A 253 2.33 20.28 6.09
C ILE A 253 1.66 21.42 5.27
N GLY A 254 0.55 21.97 5.78
CA GLY A 254 -0.20 23.04 5.10
C GLY A 254 -1.00 22.61 3.88
N ALA A 255 -1.01 21.32 3.54
CA ALA A 255 -1.84 20.74 2.49
C ALA A 255 -3.14 20.16 3.05
N ARG A 256 -4.23 20.27 2.32
CA ARG A 256 -5.44 19.49 2.53
C ARG A 256 -5.16 18.02 2.19
N MET A 257 -5.62 17.11 3.03
CA MET A 257 -5.45 15.66 2.82
C MET A 257 -6.75 15.05 2.32
N ASP A 258 -6.72 14.47 1.14
CA ASP A 258 -7.86 13.83 0.50
C ASP A 258 -7.62 12.33 0.36
N TYR A 259 -8.64 11.54 0.62
CA TYR A 259 -8.69 10.14 0.18
C TYR A 259 -8.90 10.11 -1.33
N VAL A 260 -8.21 9.19 -1.99
CA VAL A 260 -8.28 9.00 -3.43
C VAL A 260 -8.61 7.54 -3.74
N ALA A 261 -9.56 7.33 -4.63
CA ALA A 261 -9.82 6.02 -5.22
C ALA A 261 -9.98 6.17 -6.73
N GLU A 262 -9.47 5.20 -7.49
CA GLU A 262 -9.44 5.28 -8.95
C GLU A 262 -9.90 3.97 -9.58
N VAL A 263 -10.57 4.07 -10.71
CA VAL A 263 -10.85 2.96 -11.62
C VAL A 263 -10.22 3.30 -12.96
N LEU A 264 -9.40 2.40 -13.48
CA LEU A 264 -8.74 2.47 -14.77
C LEU A 264 -9.40 1.47 -15.74
N PRO A 265 -10.51 1.80 -16.39
CA PRO A 265 -11.18 0.92 -17.33
C PRO A 265 -10.35 0.66 -18.60
N VAL A 266 -9.41 1.55 -18.90
CA VAL A 266 -8.55 1.46 -20.08
C VAL A 266 -7.10 1.55 -19.66
N ILE A 267 -6.37 0.46 -19.88
CA ILE A 267 -4.90 0.43 -19.81
C ILE A 267 -4.40 -0.18 -21.11
N VAL A 268 -3.46 0.47 -21.76
CA VAL A 268 -2.83 0.00 -22.99
C VAL A 268 -1.33 -0.08 -22.77
N LEU A 269 -0.84 -1.31 -22.61
CA LEU A 269 0.59 -1.59 -22.49
C LEU A 269 1.13 -2.05 -23.86
N HIS A 270 2.07 -1.31 -24.42
CA HIS A 270 2.85 -1.74 -25.56
C HIS A 270 4.15 -2.37 -25.08
N GLN A 271 4.22 -3.69 -25.15
CA GLN A 271 5.35 -4.47 -24.64
C GLN A 271 6.05 -5.25 -25.74
N PRO A 272 7.31 -5.68 -25.58
CA PRO A 272 7.98 -6.59 -26.51
C PRO A 272 7.20 -7.90 -26.68
N THR A 273 7.22 -8.45 -27.89
CA THR A 273 6.61 -9.77 -28.16
C THR A 273 7.43 -10.92 -27.61
N LYS A 274 8.71 -10.72 -27.48
CA LYS A 274 9.66 -11.66 -26.84
C LYS A 274 10.42 -10.90 -25.79
N THR A 275 10.40 -11.43 -24.60
CA THR A 275 11.19 -10.94 -23.48
C THR A 275 11.96 -12.10 -22.91
N ASP A 276 13.12 -11.81 -22.36
CA ASP A 276 13.84 -12.79 -21.56
C ASP A 276 13.13 -13.07 -20.24
N VAL A 277 13.77 -13.84 -19.37
CA VAL A 277 13.21 -14.22 -18.06
C VAL A 277 13.02 -13.03 -17.14
N PHE A 278 13.80 -11.96 -17.34
CA PHE A 278 13.75 -10.75 -16.52
C PHE A 278 12.75 -9.72 -17.05
N GLY A 279 12.19 -9.96 -18.24
CA GLY A 279 11.32 -9.00 -18.90
C GLY A 279 12.08 -7.92 -19.65
N ASP A 280 13.40 -8.06 -19.78
CA ASP A 280 14.22 -7.14 -20.56
C ASP A 280 13.88 -7.24 -22.03
N ASN A 281 13.97 -6.11 -22.72
CA ASN A 281 13.71 -6.06 -24.14
C ASN A 281 14.96 -6.50 -24.92
N LEU A 282 14.75 -7.42 -25.80
CA LEU A 282 15.73 -7.72 -26.81
C LEU A 282 15.58 -6.68 -27.92
N SER A 283 16.58 -5.82 -28.09
CA SER A 283 16.63 -4.78 -29.11
C SER A 283 16.16 -5.30 -30.47
N GLY A 284 15.22 -4.60 -31.11
CA GLY A 284 14.69 -4.95 -32.42
C GLY A 284 13.48 -5.92 -32.39
N THR A 285 12.97 -6.32 -31.25
CA THR A 285 11.76 -7.15 -31.19
C THR A 285 10.51 -6.36 -31.56
N LYS A 286 9.56 -7.04 -32.20
CA LYS A 286 8.23 -6.48 -32.44
C LYS A 286 7.54 -6.24 -31.10
N ARG A 287 6.82 -5.13 -31.00
CA ARG A 287 5.96 -4.85 -29.85
C ARG A 287 4.56 -5.40 -30.09
N THR A 288 3.91 -5.77 -29.02
CA THR A 288 2.50 -6.17 -29.00
C THR A 288 1.73 -5.31 -28.02
N THR A 289 0.50 -5.03 -28.36
CA THR A 289 -0.43 -4.34 -27.47
C THR A 289 -1.03 -5.35 -26.50
N ASN A 290 -1.04 -4.99 -25.24
CA ASN A 290 -1.62 -5.77 -24.16
C ASN A 290 -2.64 -4.90 -23.42
N PRO A 291 -3.93 -4.99 -23.77
CA PRO A 291 -4.97 -4.25 -23.09
C PRO A 291 -5.16 -4.75 -21.67
N GLY A 292 -5.53 -3.83 -20.78
CA GLY A 292 -5.79 -4.12 -19.38
C GLY A 292 -6.79 -3.16 -18.76
N ALA A 293 -7.07 -3.41 -17.50
CA ALA A 293 -7.85 -2.55 -16.63
C ALA A 293 -7.32 -2.63 -15.19
N GLY A 294 -7.65 -1.65 -14.37
CA GLY A 294 -7.14 -1.60 -13.00
C GLY A 294 -8.07 -0.88 -12.05
N ILE A 295 -7.75 -1.01 -10.78
CA ILE A 295 -8.37 -0.25 -9.69
C ILE A 295 -7.29 0.16 -8.69
N SER A 296 -7.38 1.38 -8.18
CA SER A 296 -6.55 1.90 -7.09
C SER A 296 -7.47 2.31 -5.93
N PRO A 297 -7.85 1.36 -5.05
CA PRO A 297 -8.83 1.64 -3.99
C PRO A 297 -8.25 2.45 -2.84
N ILE A 298 -6.95 2.62 -2.78
CA ILE A 298 -6.24 3.30 -1.69
C ILE A 298 -5.32 4.35 -2.28
N GLY A 299 -5.58 5.59 -1.93
CA GLY A 299 -4.73 6.71 -2.32
C GLY A 299 -4.87 7.89 -1.38
N LEU A 300 -3.89 8.77 -1.45
CA LEU A 300 -3.78 10.01 -0.71
C LEU A 300 -3.40 11.12 -1.66
N ARG A 301 -4.10 12.25 -1.58
CA ARG A 301 -3.69 13.49 -2.22
C ARG A 301 -3.42 14.57 -1.17
N LEU A 302 -2.31 15.23 -1.33
CA LEU A 302 -1.98 16.47 -0.62
C LEU A 302 -2.22 17.63 -1.58
N LEU A 303 -3.12 18.55 -1.22
CA LEU A 303 -3.49 19.69 -2.02
C LEU A 303 -3.16 20.99 -1.28
N TRP A 304 -2.19 21.75 -1.77
CA TRP A 304 -1.81 23.04 -1.19
C TRP A 304 -2.62 24.18 -1.80
N ARG A 305 -2.77 25.27 -1.04
CA ARG A 305 -3.44 26.51 -1.49
C ARG A 305 -4.84 26.27 -2.03
N ASP A 306 -5.59 25.39 -1.38
CA ASP A 306 -6.92 24.94 -1.82
C ASP A 306 -7.90 26.11 -2.18
N GLY A 307 -7.78 27.27 -1.54
CA GLY A 307 -8.53 28.49 -1.89
C GLY A 307 -8.12 29.19 -3.19
N ALA A 308 -6.92 28.96 -3.70
CA ALA A 308 -6.36 29.69 -4.83
C ALA A 308 -6.85 29.17 -6.20
N ALA A 309 -6.55 29.94 -7.26
CA ALA A 309 -6.81 29.52 -8.62
C ALA A 309 -5.81 28.43 -9.07
N LEU A 310 -4.57 28.49 -8.58
CA LEU A 310 -3.50 27.51 -8.81
C LEU A 310 -3.22 26.77 -7.51
N LYS A 311 -3.36 25.45 -7.54
CA LYS A 311 -3.27 24.57 -6.39
C LYS A 311 -2.26 23.46 -6.69
N PRO A 312 -1.02 23.53 -6.15
CA PRO A 312 -0.08 22.43 -6.25
C PRO A 312 -0.63 21.18 -5.57
N TYR A 313 -0.34 20.01 -6.12
CA TYR A 313 -0.70 18.74 -5.49
C TYR A 313 0.43 17.72 -5.60
N TYR A 314 0.40 16.78 -4.66
CA TYR A 314 1.08 15.50 -4.69
C TYR A 314 0.05 14.41 -4.41
N SER A 315 0.08 13.31 -5.15
CA SER A 315 -0.75 12.16 -4.85
C SER A 315 0.02 10.85 -4.94
N ILE A 316 -0.43 9.88 -4.18
CA ILE A 316 0.02 8.48 -4.26
C ILE A 316 -1.20 7.59 -4.29
N LYS A 317 -1.22 6.62 -5.21
CA LYS A 317 -2.28 5.64 -5.38
C LYS A 317 -1.68 4.23 -5.39
N LEU A 318 -2.35 3.29 -4.73
CA LEU A 318 -1.96 1.89 -4.65
C LEU A 318 -3.11 1.03 -5.17
N GLY A 319 -2.79 0.09 -6.04
CA GLY A 319 -3.82 -0.67 -6.71
C GLY A 319 -3.36 -2.00 -7.30
N VAL A 320 -4.23 -2.52 -8.14
CA VAL A 320 -3.99 -3.73 -8.93
C VAL A 320 -4.41 -3.46 -10.37
N VAL A 321 -3.63 -3.98 -11.30
CA VAL A 321 -3.89 -3.94 -12.74
C VAL A 321 -3.91 -5.35 -13.30
N GLY A 322 -4.80 -5.61 -14.21
CA GLY A 322 -4.93 -6.89 -14.91
C GLY A 322 -4.83 -6.69 -16.41
N PHE A 323 -4.15 -7.61 -17.09
CA PHE A 323 -3.90 -7.57 -18.51
C PHE A 323 -4.48 -8.80 -19.21
N THR A 324 -4.79 -8.68 -20.50
CA THR A 324 -5.28 -9.80 -21.32
C THR A 324 -4.19 -10.82 -21.64
N LYS A 325 -2.93 -10.41 -21.59
CA LYS A 325 -1.73 -11.24 -21.74
C LYS A 325 -0.82 -11.05 -20.54
N LYS A 326 0.13 -11.96 -20.35
CA LYS A 326 1.14 -11.79 -19.30
C LYS A 326 1.92 -10.49 -19.51
N ALA A 327 2.06 -9.71 -18.45
CA ALA A 327 2.69 -8.40 -18.52
C ALA A 327 4.21 -8.51 -18.59
N LEU A 328 4.82 -7.83 -19.56
CA LEU A 328 6.25 -7.63 -19.76
C LEU A 328 7.07 -8.89 -20.06
N SER A 329 6.65 -10.09 -19.64
CA SER A 329 7.37 -11.34 -19.85
C SER A 329 6.41 -12.52 -20.01
N ASN A 330 6.77 -13.48 -20.85
CA ASN A 330 6.02 -14.73 -21.01
C ASN A 330 5.99 -15.61 -19.74
N TYR A 331 6.87 -15.33 -18.80
CA TYR A 331 6.99 -16.05 -17.52
C TYR A 331 6.36 -15.29 -16.35
N ALA A 332 5.90 -14.06 -16.57
CA ALA A 332 5.25 -13.22 -15.57
C ALA A 332 3.77 -13.57 -15.37
N SER A 333 3.03 -12.70 -14.71
CA SER A 333 1.60 -12.86 -14.42
C SER A 333 0.72 -11.98 -15.31
N TYR A 334 -0.57 -12.29 -15.32
CA TYR A 334 -1.62 -11.45 -15.92
C TYR A 334 -2.00 -10.29 -15.01
N GLN A 335 -1.75 -10.43 -13.71
CA GLN A 335 -2.08 -9.45 -12.68
C GLN A 335 -0.81 -8.88 -12.09
N CYS A 336 -0.83 -7.58 -11.83
CA CYS A 336 0.25 -6.85 -11.19
C CYS A 336 -0.32 -5.92 -10.10
N PHE A 337 0.47 -5.66 -9.09
CA PHE A 337 0.24 -4.54 -8.19
C PHE A 337 0.73 -3.27 -8.87
N SER A 338 0.04 -2.17 -8.61
CA SER A 338 0.42 -0.85 -9.11
C SER A 338 0.63 0.13 -7.98
N MET A 339 1.57 1.02 -8.18
CA MET A 339 1.79 2.21 -7.36
C MET A 339 1.99 3.38 -8.31
N GLN A 340 1.23 4.44 -8.09
CA GLN A 340 1.37 5.66 -8.86
C GLN A 340 1.68 6.81 -7.93
N GLN A 341 2.66 7.62 -8.29
CA GLN A 341 2.99 8.87 -7.60
C GLN A 341 2.88 10.00 -8.60
N SER A 342 2.19 11.08 -8.24
CA SER A 342 1.97 12.21 -9.14
C SER A 342 2.27 13.53 -8.46
N VAL A 343 2.83 14.46 -9.24
CA VAL A 343 3.00 15.86 -8.85
C VAL A 343 2.48 16.76 -9.94
N GLY A 344 1.85 17.85 -9.58
CA GLY A 344 1.32 18.76 -10.59
C GLY A 344 0.57 19.95 -10.00
N MET A 345 -0.27 20.50 -10.86
CA MET A 345 -1.08 21.69 -10.56
C MET A 345 -2.54 21.45 -10.91
N MET A 346 -3.44 21.83 -10.01
CA MET A 346 -4.84 22.01 -10.32
C MET A 346 -5.11 23.49 -10.60
N ILE A 347 -5.78 23.76 -11.70
CA ILE A 347 -6.10 25.09 -12.20
C ILE A 347 -7.61 25.26 -12.19
N ARG A 348 -8.12 26.21 -11.43
CA ARG A 348 -9.55 26.50 -11.36
C ARG A 348 -10.04 27.10 -12.67
N LEU A 349 -10.94 26.41 -13.36
CA LEU A 349 -11.60 26.92 -14.55
C LEU A 349 -12.86 27.73 -14.18
N ASN A 350 -13.66 27.20 -13.28
CA ASN A 350 -14.86 27.86 -12.76
C ASN A 350 -15.27 27.28 -11.39
N ARG A 351 -16.52 27.51 -10.97
CA ARG A 351 -17.03 27.02 -9.67
C ARG A 351 -17.18 25.50 -9.59
N ARG A 352 -17.33 24.81 -10.71
CA ARG A 352 -17.58 23.36 -10.76
C ARG A 352 -16.45 22.55 -11.38
N TRP A 353 -15.53 23.18 -12.09
CA TRP A 353 -14.53 22.50 -12.85
C TRP A 353 -13.14 23.05 -12.57
N ASP A 354 -12.20 22.14 -12.37
CA ASP A 354 -10.77 22.37 -12.36
C ASP A 354 -10.12 21.56 -13.48
N LEU A 355 -9.01 22.04 -13.99
CA LEU A 355 -8.10 21.29 -14.86
C LEU A 355 -6.92 20.83 -14.01
N ARG A 356 -6.58 19.56 -14.08
CA ARG A 356 -5.38 19.01 -13.43
C ARG A 356 -4.38 18.64 -14.51
N ALA A 357 -3.12 19.05 -14.32
CA ALA A 357 -2.01 18.71 -15.20
C ALA A 357 -0.79 18.41 -14.35
N GLY A 358 -0.02 17.40 -14.74
CA GLY A 358 1.12 16.96 -13.97
C GLY A 358 1.97 15.92 -14.66
N VAL A 359 2.85 15.35 -13.89
CA VAL A 359 3.65 14.19 -14.24
C VAL A 359 3.47 13.12 -13.16
N SER A 360 3.46 11.88 -13.58
CA SER A 360 3.37 10.74 -12.70
C SER A 360 4.47 9.72 -12.98
N ASP A 361 4.83 8.98 -11.96
CA ASP A 361 5.55 7.72 -12.05
C ASP A 361 4.54 6.60 -11.80
N PHE A 362 4.30 5.78 -12.80
CA PHE A 362 3.40 4.64 -12.72
C PHE A 362 4.22 3.36 -12.68
N HIS A 363 4.37 2.84 -11.48
CA HIS A 363 5.00 1.55 -11.25
C HIS A 363 3.97 0.42 -11.29
N PHE A 364 4.29 -0.69 -11.95
CA PHE A 364 3.62 -1.96 -11.71
C PHE A 364 4.58 -3.15 -11.80
N SER A 365 4.31 -4.15 -10.99
CA SER A 365 5.01 -5.43 -10.97
C SER A 365 4.12 -6.49 -10.37
N ASN A 366 4.44 -7.77 -10.54
CA ASN A 366 3.67 -8.82 -9.87
C ASN A 366 4.13 -9.06 -8.41
N ALA A 367 5.02 -8.23 -7.88
CA ALA A 367 5.55 -8.33 -6.52
C ALA A 367 5.96 -9.76 -6.14
N PHE A 368 6.54 -10.50 -7.08
CA PHE A 368 6.94 -11.90 -6.91
C PHE A 368 5.79 -12.88 -6.55
N MET A 369 4.55 -12.57 -6.92
CA MET A 369 3.47 -13.58 -6.88
C MET A 369 3.79 -14.81 -7.73
N VAL A 370 4.54 -14.59 -8.82
CA VAL A 370 5.21 -15.64 -9.59
C VAL A 370 6.71 -15.34 -9.60
N PRO A 371 7.55 -16.35 -9.80
CA PRO A 371 9.01 -16.18 -9.69
C PRO A 371 9.63 -15.17 -10.64
N ASN A 372 9.09 -15.03 -11.84
CA ASN A 372 9.50 -13.99 -12.77
C ASN A 372 8.69 -12.72 -12.48
N ASN A 373 9.35 -11.70 -11.97
CA ASN A 373 8.75 -10.43 -11.60
C ASN A 373 9.38 -9.27 -12.40
N PRO A 374 9.08 -9.15 -13.70
CA PRO A 374 9.42 -7.94 -14.40
C PRO A 374 8.56 -6.80 -13.86
N GLY A 375 9.17 -5.66 -13.63
CA GLY A 375 8.49 -4.44 -13.27
C GLY A 375 8.77 -3.35 -14.29
N ILE A 376 7.95 -2.32 -14.29
CA ILE A 376 8.10 -1.13 -15.12
C ILE A 376 7.86 0.10 -14.26
N ASP A 377 8.63 1.15 -14.48
CA ASP A 377 8.41 2.50 -13.97
C ASP A 377 8.26 3.42 -15.19
N GLU A 378 7.04 3.89 -15.41
CA GLU A 378 6.71 4.77 -16.54
C GLU A 378 6.52 6.20 -16.07
N MET A 379 7.32 7.11 -16.65
CA MET A 379 7.05 8.54 -16.52
C MET A 379 5.94 8.92 -17.47
N MET A 380 4.86 9.47 -16.93
CA MET A 380 3.66 9.79 -17.69
C MET A 380 3.31 11.27 -17.58
N TYR A 381 2.85 11.86 -18.67
CA TYR A 381 2.09 13.11 -18.60
C TYR A 381 0.68 12.78 -18.12
N GLN A 382 0.22 13.53 -17.15
CA GLN A 382 -1.12 13.40 -16.58
C GLN A 382 -1.96 14.63 -16.94
N GLY A 383 -3.15 14.38 -17.46
CA GLY A 383 -4.18 15.38 -17.66
C GLY A 383 -5.51 14.90 -17.08
N ALA A 384 -6.25 15.77 -16.38
CA ALA A 384 -7.58 15.42 -15.90
C ALA A 384 -8.51 16.63 -15.87
N LEU A 385 -9.78 16.36 -16.15
CA LEU A 385 -10.88 17.31 -15.94
C LEU A 385 -11.58 16.92 -14.63
N VAL A 386 -11.52 17.82 -13.65
CA VAL A 386 -12.02 17.58 -12.29
C VAL A 386 -13.36 18.27 -12.09
N TYR A 387 -14.38 17.51 -11.72
CA TYR A 387 -15.72 18.00 -11.41
C TYR A 387 -15.99 17.97 -9.91
N HIS A 388 -16.38 19.11 -9.34
CA HIS A 388 -16.76 19.22 -7.94
C HIS A 388 -18.21 18.77 -7.72
N LEU A 389 -18.40 17.59 -7.13
CA LEU A 389 -19.73 17.03 -6.79
C LEU A 389 -20.40 17.81 -5.67
N LYS A 390 -19.63 18.14 -4.63
CA LYS A 390 -20.05 18.96 -3.50
C LYS A 390 -18.89 19.88 -3.13
N ARG A 391 -19.19 21.15 -3.01
CA ARG A 391 -18.24 22.14 -2.54
C ARG A 391 -18.70 22.61 -1.18
N GLY A 392 -17.78 22.63 -0.22
CA GLY A 392 -18.04 23.28 1.05
C GLY A 392 -18.38 24.75 0.79
N GLU A 393 -19.49 25.23 1.34
CA GLU A 393 -19.76 26.66 1.33
C GLU A 393 -18.66 27.33 2.17
N ARG A 394 -17.81 28.08 1.50
CA ARG A 394 -16.89 28.99 2.18
C ARG A 394 -17.61 30.31 2.32
N ASN A 395 -17.93 30.67 3.56
CA ASN A 395 -18.25 32.04 3.93
C ASN A 395 -17.03 32.94 3.78
#